data_4ebdd123e85a2929b57a0aea7cd71257
#
_entry.id   4ebdd123e85a2929b57a0aea7cd71257
#
_cell.length_a   1.000
_cell.length_b   1.000
_cell.length_c   1.000
_cell.angle_alpha   90.00
_cell.angle_beta   90.00
_cell.angle_gamma   90.00
#
_symmetry.space_group_name_H-M   'P 1'
#
loop_
_entity.id
_entity.type
_entity.pdbx_description
1 polymer ?
#
loop_
_entity_poly.entity_id
_entity_poly.type
_entity_poly.pdbx_seq_one_letter_code
_entity_poly.pdbx_strand_id
1 'polypeptide(L)'
;MSGFTRATKAAAVLAATAAAAATALFTAPAASAAPQPVVGGTTTTTSAHPFMMQITDASQDQFCGGTLVAPTKVVTAAHCMTGETTRSVRVVGGRTYLNGTDGTVARVSRIWIHPDYRSVTRGDDVAVLTLSTPMPYATAPYVSPTDTSVYAAGTTARVLGWGTTRSGGTSSNQLRTATVPTVSDSNCRTSYGSRYVASDMVCAGYPSGGVDTCQGDSGGPLLIGGRLAGITSWGDGCAAAGSPGVYARLTTFSSMVTAQINS
;
A
#
# COMPACT_ATOMS: atom_id res chain seq x y z
N MET A 1 21.62 -35.20 102.82
CA MET A 1 20.19 -34.96 103.00
C MET A 1 19.71 -34.10 101.80
N SER A 2 18.83 -34.64 101.05
CA SER A 2 18.42 -34.25 99.74
C SER A 2 17.73 -32.91 99.66
N GLY A 3 18.11 -32.06 98.72
CA GLY A 3 17.38 -30.88 98.32
C GLY A 3 17.11 -30.89 96.85
N PHE A 4 15.89 -31.20 96.44
CA PHE A 4 15.43 -31.19 95.05
C PHE A 4 15.13 -29.76 94.58
N THR A 5 15.81 -29.28 93.57
CA THR A 5 15.46 -28.05 92.93
C THR A 5 14.70 -28.37 91.65
N ARG A 6 13.45 -27.88 91.57
CA ARG A 6 12.60 -27.99 90.37
C ARG A 6 13.02 -26.96 89.35
N ALA A 7 13.34 -27.43 88.13
CA ALA A 7 13.57 -26.59 86.96
C ALA A 7 12.23 -26.31 86.24
N THR A 8 11.87 -25.03 86.18
CA THR A 8 10.71 -24.53 85.41
C THR A 8 11.16 -24.35 83.94
N LYS A 9 10.52 -25.06 82.99
CA LYS A 9 10.71 -24.91 81.52
C LYS A 9 9.82 -23.75 81.11
N ALA A 10 10.47 -22.70 80.58
CA ALA A 10 9.78 -21.65 79.89
C ALA A 10 9.57 -22.06 78.43
N ALA A 11 8.35 -22.11 77.97
CA ALA A 11 8.03 -22.38 76.52
C ALA A 11 8.04 -21.04 75.82
N ALA A 12 8.97 -20.91 74.84
CA ALA A 12 8.98 -19.79 73.91
C ALA A 12 8.01 -20.07 72.77
N VAL A 13 6.98 -19.22 72.62
CA VAL A 13 6.05 -19.24 71.52
C VAL A 13 6.65 -18.38 70.43
N LEU A 14 7.09 -19.00 69.32
CA LEU A 14 7.47 -18.32 68.08
C LEU A 14 6.18 -17.96 67.34
N ALA A 15 5.84 -16.69 67.28
CA ALA A 15 4.84 -16.16 66.34
C ALA A 15 5.45 -15.98 64.96
N ALA A 16 5.08 -16.85 64.04
CA ALA A 16 5.44 -16.71 62.61
C ALA A 16 4.47 -15.71 61.94
N THR A 17 4.92 -14.50 61.67
CA THR A 17 4.20 -13.53 60.83
C THR A 17 4.42 -13.88 59.34
N ALA A 18 3.39 -14.45 58.69
CA ALA A 18 3.36 -14.63 57.25
C ALA A 18 3.07 -13.28 56.57
N ALA A 19 4.10 -12.67 56.00
CA ALA A 19 3.93 -11.51 55.09
C ALA A 19 3.37 -11.99 53.75
N ALA A 20 2.09 -11.78 53.48
CA ALA A 20 1.49 -11.98 52.18
C ALA A 20 1.95 -10.87 51.22
N ALA A 21 2.89 -11.15 50.33
CA ALA A 21 3.25 -10.26 49.21
C ALA A 21 2.12 -10.29 48.17
N ALA A 22 1.25 -9.29 48.17
CA ALA A 22 0.28 -9.08 47.12
C ALA A 22 1.03 -8.60 45.85
N THR A 23 1.30 -9.48 44.91
CA THR A 23 1.76 -9.12 43.53
C THR A 23 0.58 -8.50 42.81
N ALA A 24 0.55 -7.16 42.74
CA ALA A 24 -0.37 -6.43 41.86
C ALA A 24 0.04 -6.71 40.38
N LEU A 25 -0.70 -7.56 39.69
CA LEU A 25 -0.64 -7.70 38.24
C LEU A 25 -1.16 -6.40 37.62
N PHE A 26 -0.25 -5.50 37.23
CA PHE A 26 -0.59 -4.39 36.36
C PHE A 26 -0.89 -4.96 34.99
N THR A 27 -2.15 -5.20 34.65
CA THR A 27 -2.60 -5.38 33.26
C THR A 27 -2.44 -4.03 32.58
N ALA A 28 -1.37 -3.86 31.81
CA ALA A 28 -1.26 -2.74 30.88
C ALA A 28 -2.50 -2.77 29.96
N PRO A 29 -3.21 -1.66 29.76
CA PRO A 29 -4.30 -1.62 28.80
C PRO A 29 -3.70 -1.97 27.43
N ALA A 30 -4.29 -2.95 26.73
CA ALA A 30 -3.95 -3.23 25.35
C ALA A 30 -4.16 -1.92 24.57
N ALA A 31 -3.07 -1.35 24.07
CA ALA A 31 -3.15 -0.20 23.19
C ALA A 31 -4.03 -0.61 22.01
N SER A 32 -5.24 -0.08 21.93
CA SER A 32 -6.12 -0.23 20.80
C SER A 32 -5.37 0.38 19.62
N ALA A 33 -4.86 -0.45 18.71
CA ALA A 33 -4.24 0.02 17.49
C ALA A 33 -5.27 0.87 16.74
N ALA A 34 -5.00 2.17 16.60
CA ALA A 34 -5.84 3.04 15.79
C ALA A 34 -5.99 2.43 14.40
N PRO A 35 -7.18 2.50 13.76
CA PRO A 35 -7.40 1.99 12.42
C PRO A 35 -6.35 2.58 11.46
N GLN A 36 -5.57 1.74 10.80
CA GLN A 36 -4.46 2.15 9.95
C GLN A 36 -4.92 2.20 8.49
N PRO A 37 -4.81 3.32 7.81
CA PRO A 37 -5.15 3.53 6.39
C PRO A 37 -3.98 3.19 5.43
N VAL A 38 -4.21 3.06 4.11
CA VAL A 38 -3.81 1.92 3.28
C VAL A 38 -4.00 0.76 4.22
N VAL A 39 -4.92 -0.09 4.08
CA VAL A 39 -5.32 -0.98 5.18
C VAL A 39 -4.06 -1.61 5.80
N GLY A 40 -3.83 -1.42 7.10
CA GLY A 40 -2.63 -1.90 7.80
C GLY A 40 -1.31 -1.16 7.54
N GLY A 41 -1.32 -0.04 6.80
CA GLY A 41 -0.12 0.74 6.50
C GLY A 41 0.19 1.87 7.51
N THR A 42 1.25 2.63 7.25
CA THR A 42 1.69 3.79 8.04
C THR A 42 1.69 5.07 7.21
N THR A 43 1.63 6.23 7.85
CA THR A 43 1.78 7.52 7.17
C THR A 43 3.19 7.70 6.63
N THR A 44 3.28 8.38 5.48
CA THR A 44 4.54 8.78 4.87
C THR A 44 4.38 10.15 4.21
N THR A 45 5.37 10.60 3.45
CA THR A 45 5.35 11.91 2.79
C THR A 45 5.79 11.78 1.33
N THR A 46 5.40 12.76 0.51
CA THR A 46 5.90 12.89 -0.86
C THR A 46 7.38 13.29 -0.92
N SER A 47 7.94 13.88 0.14
CA SER A 47 9.40 14.09 0.22
C SER A 47 10.18 12.78 0.34
N ALA A 48 9.62 11.77 1.01
CA ALA A 48 10.20 10.44 1.07
C ALA A 48 9.94 9.61 -0.21
N HIS A 49 8.90 9.94 -0.95
CA HIS A 49 8.48 9.27 -2.18
C HIS A 49 8.12 10.31 -3.27
N PRO A 50 9.12 11.04 -3.81
CA PRO A 50 8.89 12.20 -4.66
C PRO A 50 8.22 11.86 -6.01
N PHE A 51 8.26 10.61 -6.43
CA PHE A 51 7.61 10.10 -7.63
C PHE A 51 6.10 9.87 -7.48
N MET A 52 5.54 9.97 -6.25
CA MET A 52 4.10 9.81 -6.02
C MET A 52 3.32 11.01 -6.56
N MET A 53 2.36 10.70 -7.43
CA MET A 53 1.48 11.70 -8.05
C MET A 53 0.03 11.41 -7.66
N GLN A 54 -0.70 12.47 -7.33
CA GLN A 54 -2.17 12.44 -7.26
C GLN A 54 -2.69 12.67 -8.68
N ILE A 55 -3.63 11.85 -9.12
CA ILE A 55 -4.41 12.10 -10.33
C ILE A 55 -5.76 12.63 -9.88
N THR A 56 -6.08 13.83 -10.32
CA THR A 56 -7.23 14.59 -9.83
C THR A 56 -8.09 15.07 -11.00
N ASP A 57 -9.30 15.45 -10.70
CA ASP A 57 -10.13 16.22 -11.61
C ASP A 57 -9.65 17.68 -11.73
N ALA A 58 -10.40 18.50 -12.48
CA ALA A 58 -10.09 19.91 -12.67
C ALA A 58 -10.20 20.74 -11.38
N SER A 59 -10.97 20.28 -10.39
CA SER A 59 -11.15 20.89 -9.06
C SER A 59 -10.05 20.46 -8.08
N GLN A 60 -9.18 19.55 -8.50
CA GLN A 60 -8.12 18.93 -7.73
C GLN A 60 -8.62 17.90 -6.69
N ASP A 61 -9.81 17.33 -6.89
CA ASP A 61 -10.28 16.19 -6.13
C ASP A 61 -9.61 14.91 -6.65
N GLN A 62 -8.87 14.24 -5.76
CA GLN A 62 -8.09 13.04 -6.12
C GLN A 62 -8.99 11.83 -6.29
N PHE A 63 -8.86 11.11 -7.41
CA PHE A 63 -9.58 9.88 -7.69
C PHE A 63 -8.67 8.67 -7.97
N CYS A 64 -7.41 8.92 -8.38
CA CYS A 64 -6.41 7.88 -8.63
C CYS A 64 -5.01 8.35 -8.21
N GLY A 65 -4.10 7.38 -8.09
CA GLY A 65 -2.67 7.61 -7.95
C GLY A 65 -1.92 7.45 -9.28
N GLY A 66 -0.66 7.81 -9.27
CA GLY A 66 0.24 7.61 -10.40
C GLY A 66 1.69 7.64 -9.96
N THR A 67 2.58 7.20 -10.85
CA THR A 67 4.02 7.18 -10.62
C THR A 67 4.75 7.99 -11.67
N LEU A 68 5.50 9.01 -11.25
CA LEU A 68 6.36 9.79 -12.14
C LEU A 68 7.57 8.94 -12.54
N VAL A 69 7.69 8.62 -13.84
CA VAL A 69 8.77 7.78 -14.39
C VAL A 69 9.72 8.56 -15.31
N ALA A 70 9.31 9.74 -15.77
CA ALA A 70 10.14 10.75 -16.40
C ALA A 70 9.58 12.13 -16.06
N PRO A 71 10.32 13.25 -16.25
CA PRO A 71 9.87 14.58 -15.80
C PRO A 71 8.47 14.98 -16.30
N THR A 72 8.05 14.49 -17.46
CA THR A 72 6.73 14.74 -18.05
C THR A 72 5.87 13.50 -18.21
N LYS A 73 6.25 12.35 -17.63
CA LYS A 73 5.55 11.09 -17.84
C LYS A 73 5.13 10.43 -16.53
N VAL A 74 3.85 10.17 -16.42
CA VAL A 74 3.24 9.48 -15.27
C VAL A 74 2.59 8.20 -15.74
N VAL A 75 2.96 7.08 -15.12
CA VAL A 75 2.31 5.77 -15.29
C VAL A 75 1.16 5.66 -14.30
N THR A 76 0.01 5.19 -14.77
CA THR A 76 -1.20 4.96 -13.99
C THR A 76 -2.02 3.81 -14.57
N ALA A 77 -3.19 3.52 -14.03
CA ALA A 77 -4.10 2.50 -14.53
C ALA A 77 -4.98 3.02 -15.70
N ALA A 78 -5.29 2.14 -16.64
CA ALA A 78 -6.18 2.45 -17.76
C ALA A 78 -7.60 2.76 -17.29
N HIS A 79 -8.10 2.03 -16.27
CA HIS A 79 -9.44 2.26 -15.74
C HIS A 79 -9.61 3.65 -15.13
N CYS A 80 -8.55 4.26 -14.61
CA CYS A 80 -8.56 5.64 -14.12
C CYS A 80 -8.78 6.65 -15.24
N MET A 81 -8.39 6.32 -16.47
CA MET A 81 -8.41 7.24 -17.61
C MET A 81 -9.58 6.98 -18.55
N THR A 82 -10.37 5.94 -18.33
CA THR A 82 -11.53 5.61 -19.17
C THR A 82 -12.59 6.71 -19.07
N GLY A 83 -12.91 7.34 -20.20
CA GLY A 83 -13.86 8.47 -20.26
C GLY A 83 -13.25 9.84 -19.92
N GLU A 84 -12.00 9.86 -19.45
CA GLU A 84 -11.29 11.11 -19.14
C GLU A 84 -10.71 11.79 -20.38
N THR A 85 -10.52 13.09 -20.27
CA THR A 85 -9.91 13.94 -21.30
C THR A 85 -8.72 14.69 -20.72
N THR A 86 -7.84 15.22 -21.57
CA THR A 86 -6.73 16.08 -21.13
C THR A 86 -7.20 17.37 -20.43
N ARG A 87 -8.47 17.75 -20.59
CA ARG A 87 -9.04 18.93 -19.94
C ARG A 87 -9.60 18.62 -18.54
N SER A 88 -10.12 17.40 -18.34
CA SER A 88 -10.72 16.98 -17.06
C SER A 88 -9.68 16.58 -16.03
N VAL A 89 -8.48 16.12 -16.44
CA VAL A 89 -7.47 15.56 -15.55
C VAL A 89 -6.37 16.57 -15.21
N ARG A 90 -5.93 16.55 -13.94
CA ARG A 90 -4.70 17.19 -13.46
C ARG A 90 -3.82 16.15 -12.79
N VAL A 91 -2.53 16.44 -12.73
CA VAL A 91 -1.56 15.67 -11.95
C VAL A 91 -0.93 16.60 -10.93
N VAL A 92 -0.94 16.18 -9.66
CA VAL A 92 -0.37 16.94 -8.56
C VAL A 92 0.79 16.15 -7.96
N GLY A 93 1.98 16.72 -7.97
CA GLY A 93 3.19 16.17 -7.35
C GLY A 93 3.62 16.99 -6.13
N GLY A 94 4.37 16.35 -5.21
CA GLY A 94 4.93 17.01 -4.04
C GLY A 94 3.93 17.30 -2.91
N ARG A 95 2.66 16.96 -3.07
CA ARG A 95 1.60 17.21 -2.10
C ARG A 95 1.38 15.97 -1.22
N THR A 96 1.69 16.07 0.07
CA THR A 96 1.54 14.95 1.02
C THR A 96 0.08 14.79 1.50
N TYR A 97 -0.66 15.88 1.63
CA TYR A 97 -2.03 15.90 2.13
C TYR A 97 -3.03 16.22 1.02
N LEU A 98 -4.15 15.48 0.94
CA LEU A 98 -5.20 15.71 -0.09
C LEU A 98 -5.78 17.12 0.01
N ASN A 99 -6.01 17.62 1.23
CA ASN A 99 -6.51 18.96 1.49
C ASN A 99 -5.42 20.04 1.47
N GLY A 100 -4.16 19.68 1.11
CA GLY A 100 -3.05 20.63 0.96
C GLY A 100 -3.22 21.48 -0.29
N THR A 101 -2.52 22.63 -0.30
CA THR A 101 -2.43 23.53 -1.46
C THR A 101 -1.02 23.64 -1.99
N ASP A 102 -0.08 22.93 -1.38
CA ASP A 102 1.32 22.83 -1.76
C ASP A 102 1.53 21.92 -2.98
N GLY A 103 2.76 21.84 -3.45
CA GLY A 103 3.16 21.01 -4.57
C GLY A 103 2.95 21.66 -5.93
N THR A 104 3.18 20.89 -6.99
CA THR A 104 3.08 21.32 -8.39
C THR A 104 1.89 20.68 -9.06
N VAL A 105 1.02 21.49 -9.65
CA VAL A 105 -0.14 21.06 -10.44
C VAL A 105 0.22 21.17 -11.92
N ALA A 106 0.22 20.06 -12.64
CA ALA A 106 0.45 20.02 -14.08
C ALA A 106 -0.84 19.65 -14.83
N ARG A 107 -1.02 20.23 -16.02
CA ARG A 107 -2.02 19.82 -17.00
C ARG A 107 -1.52 18.60 -17.77
N VAL A 108 -2.44 17.78 -18.22
CA VAL A 108 -2.15 16.64 -19.09
C VAL A 108 -2.28 17.13 -20.54
N SER A 109 -1.26 16.86 -21.37
CA SER A 109 -1.26 17.15 -22.82
C SER A 109 -1.67 15.95 -23.65
N ARG A 110 -1.43 14.72 -23.14
CA ARG A 110 -1.79 13.47 -23.81
C ARG A 110 -2.12 12.39 -22.77
N ILE A 111 -3.17 11.64 -23.04
CA ILE A 111 -3.53 10.40 -22.35
C ILE A 111 -3.32 9.26 -23.34
N TRP A 112 -2.46 8.30 -22.99
CA TRP A 112 -2.35 7.02 -23.68
C TRP A 112 -2.92 5.94 -22.78
N ILE A 113 -3.87 5.18 -23.30
CA ILE A 113 -4.46 4.00 -22.66
C ILE A 113 -4.02 2.79 -23.49
N HIS A 114 -3.70 1.66 -22.83
CA HIS A 114 -3.39 0.44 -23.56
C HIS A 114 -4.50 0.12 -24.56
N PRO A 115 -4.19 -0.13 -25.85
CA PRO A 115 -5.23 -0.24 -26.90
C PRO A 115 -6.16 -1.45 -26.70
N ASP A 116 -5.68 -2.50 -26.02
CA ASP A 116 -6.44 -3.71 -25.77
C ASP A 116 -7.19 -3.68 -24.44
N TYR A 117 -7.03 -2.63 -23.64
CA TYR A 117 -7.77 -2.49 -22.37
C TYR A 117 -9.28 -2.54 -22.61
N ARG A 118 -9.99 -3.38 -21.84
CA ARG A 118 -11.46 -3.51 -21.88
C ARG A 118 -12.07 -3.41 -20.49
N SER A 119 -11.45 -4.05 -19.48
CA SER A 119 -11.87 -3.99 -18.08
C SER A 119 -10.74 -4.51 -17.19
N VAL A 120 -10.76 -4.13 -15.92
CA VAL A 120 -9.72 -4.53 -14.94
C VAL A 120 -9.54 -6.05 -14.84
N THR A 121 -10.60 -6.84 -15.02
CA THR A 121 -10.55 -8.31 -14.95
C THR A 121 -10.14 -8.99 -16.27
N ARG A 122 -9.84 -8.21 -17.31
CA ARG A 122 -9.37 -8.71 -18.60
C ARG A 122 -7.89 -8.43 -18.86
N GLY A 123 -7.24 -7.66 -17.99
CA GLY A 123 -5.85 -7.25 -18.14
C GLY A 123 -5.68 -5.89 -18.82
N ASP A 124 -4.46 -5.63 -19.26
CA ASP A 124 -4.08 -4.43 -20.03
C ASP A 124 -4.34 -3.10 -19.30
N ASP A 125 -4.44 -3.15 -17.95
CA ASP A 125 -4.84 -1.99 -17.14
C ASP A 125 -3.66 -1.04 -16.87
N VAL A 126 -3.15 -0.45 -17.95
CA VAL A 126 -2.05 0.52 -17.93
C VAL A 126 -2.33 1.71 -18.82
N ALA A 127 -1.99 2.90 -18.33
CA ALA A 127 -2.03 4.17 -19.04
C ALA A 127 -0.77 4.99 -18.77
N VAL A 128 -0.42 5.89 -19.69
CA VAL A 128 0.65 6.86 -19.54
C VAL A 128 0.11 8.25 -19.83
N LEU A 129 0.32 9.15 -18.87
CA LEU A 129 0.01 10.56 -19.03
C LEU A 129 1.26 11.32 -19.46
N THR A 130 1.14 12.17 -20.49
CA THR A 130 2.15 13.17 -20.83
C THR A 130 1.72 14.50 -20.23
N LEU A 131 2.57 15.10 -19.42
CA LEU A 131 2.32 16.40 -18.78
C LEU A 131 2.70 17.55 -19.71
N SER A 132 1.99 18.67 -19.61
CA SER A 132 2.30 19.89 -20.38
C SER A 132 3.56 20.60 -19.89
N THR A 133 3.95 20.37 -18.63
CA THR A 133 5.13 20.93 -17.99
C THR A 133 5.82 19.87 -17.15
N PRO A 134 7.16 19.86 -17.08
CA PRO A 134 7.88 18.89 -16.27
C PRO A 134 7.61 19.08 -14.78
N MET A 135 7.53 17.96 -14.05
CA MET A 135 7.51 17.93 -12.60
C MET A 135 8.94 18.06 -12.05
N PRO A 136 9.15 18.91 -11.03
CA PRO A 136 10.49 19.14 -10.43
C PRO A 136 10.85 18.06 -9.38
N TYR A 137 10.36 16.84 -9.54
CA TYR A 137 10.52 15.76 -8.56
C TYR A 137 11.32 14.60 -9.14
N ALA A 138 11.98 13.84 -8.24
CA ALA A 138 12.69 12.63 -8.64
C ALA A 138 11.71 11.56 -9.14
N THR A 139 12.11 10.88 -10.21
CA THR A 139 11.34 9.84 -10.87
C THR A 139 11.61 8.46 -10.27
N ALA A 140 10.65 7.55 -10.35
CA ALA A 140 10.86 6.14 -10.02
C ALA A 140 11.46 5.39 -11.22
N PRO A 141 12.51 4.60 -11.02
CA PRO A 141 12.89 3.59 -11.99
C PRO A 141 11.79 2.52 -12.09
N TYR A 142 11.72 1.80 -13.21
CA TYR A 142 10.76 0.72 -13.40
C TYR A 142 11.44 -0.54 -13.94
N VAL A 143 10.74 -1.68 -13.80
CA VAL A 143 11.24 -2.99 -14.25
C VAL A 143 11.29 -3.08 -15.77
N SER A 144 12.27 -3.83 -16.29
CA SER A 144 12.38 -4.17 -17.72
C SER A 144 11.53 -5.40 -18.07
N PRO A 145 11.29 -5.69 -19.37
CA PRO A 145 10.54 -6.89 -19.78
C PRO A 145 11.17 -8.20 -19.31
N THR A 146 12.47 -8.22 -19.04
CA THR A 146 13.22 -9.42 -18.63
C THR A 146 13.29 -9.63 -17.12
N ASP A 147 12.84 -8.66 -16.32
CA ASP A 147 12.90 -8.70 -14.84
C ASP A 147 11.80 -9.60 -14.22
N THR A 148 11.42 -10.70 -14.87
CA THR A 148 10.27 -11.53 -14.43
C THR A 148 10.43 -12.16 -13.05
N SER A 149 11.67 -12.38 -12.59
CA SER A 149 11.97 -12.95 -11.28
C SER A 149 11.56 -12.05 -10.10
N VAL A 150 11.32 -10.75 -10.32
CA VAL A 150 10.89 -9.83 -9.25
C VAL A 150 9.56 -10.24 -8.63
N TYR A 151 8.72 -10.99 -9.34
CA TYR A 151 7.42 -11.46 -8.87
C TYR A 151 7.45 -12.84 -8.18
N ALA A 152 8.62 -13.36 -7.87
CA ALA A 152 8.71 -14.61 -7.10
C ALA A 152 7.86 -14.51 -5.82
N ALA A 153 7.05 -15.54 -5.55
CA ALA A 153 6.15 -15.52 -4.40
C ALA A 153 6.87 -15.24 -3.08
N GLY A 154 6.31 -14.37 -2.26
CA GLY A 154 6.90 -13.91 -1.00
C GLY A 154 7.88 -12.74 -1.16
N THR A 155 8.15 -12.26 -2.39
CA THR A 155 8.99 -11.08 -2.58
C THR A 155 8.32 -9.87 -1.93
N THR A 156 9.10 -9.14 -1.14
CA THR A 156 8.62 -7.93 -0.46
C THR A 156 8.34 -6.82 -1.47
N ALA A 157 7.11 -6.36 -1.50
CA ALA A 157 6.67 -5.21 -2.27
C ALA A 157 6.16 -4.10 -1.35
N ARG A 158 6.22 -2.87 -1.84
CA ARG A 158 5.69 -1.69 -1.16
C ARG A 158 4.60 -1.06 -2.01
N VAL A 159 3.50 -0.68 -1.38
CA VAL A 159 2.40 0.05 -1.98
C VAL A 159 2.26 1.42 -1.32
N LEU A 160 1.79 2.40 -2.09
CA LEU A 160 1.60 3.77 -1.63
C LEU A 160 0.31 4.35 -2.21
N GLY A 161 -0.35 5.22 -1.44
CA GLY A 161 -1.49 5.98 -1.92
C GLY A 161 -2.23 6.74 -0.83
N TRP A 162 -3.33 7.38 -1.23
CA TRP A 162 -4.24 8.15 -0.38
C TRP A 162 -5.62 7.49 -0.26
N GLY A 163 -5.73 6.25 -0.73
CA GLY A 163 -6.99 5.52 -0.77
C GLY A 163 -7.65 5.31 0.57
N THR A 164 -8.81 4.67 0.54
CA THR A 164 -9.60 4.43 1.75
C THR A 164 -8.88 3.44 2.67
N THR A 165 -9.18 3.53 3.94
CA THR A 165 -8.50 2.81 5.02
C THR A 165 -9.20 1.51 5.41
N ARG A 166 -10.34 1.28 4.77
CA ARG A 166 -11.19 0.09 4.81
C ARG A 166 -12.10 0.12 3.60
N SER A 167 -12.62 -1.02 3.20
CA SER A 167 -13.61 -1.10 2.12
C SER A 167 -14.81 -0.18 2.42
N GLY A 168 -15.15 0.70 1.48
CA GLY A 168 -16.23 1.70 1.63
C GLY A 168 -15.96 2.78 2.69
N GLY A 169 -14.71 2.96 3.13
CA GLY A 169 -14.30 3.99 4.07
C GLY A 169 -14.04 5.35 3.42
N THR A 170 -13.46 6.27 4.21
CA THR A 170 -12.97 7.57 3.73
C THR A 170 -11.51 7.47 3.32
N SER A 171 -11.12 8.22 2.28
CA SER A 171 -9.74 8.35 1.84
C SER A 171 -8.84 8.91 2.95
N SER A 172 -7.58 8.50 2.94
CA SER A 172 -6.58 9.07 3.84
C SER A 172 -6.19 10.47 3.37
N ASN A 173 -6.33 11.45 4.24
CA ASN A 173 -5.85 12.80 3.92
C ASN A 173 -4.33 12.85 3.71
N GLN A 174 -3.55 12.03 4.42
CA GLN A 174 -2.10 11.96 4.29
C GLN A 174 -1.68 10.74 3.47
N LEU A 175 -0.62 10.88 2.64
CA LEU A 175 0.00 9.77 1.91
C LEU A 175 0.39 8.65 2.86
N ARG A 176 0.15 7.42 2.44
CA ARG A 176 0.44 6.22 3.22
C ARG A 176 1.24 5.21 2.43
N THR A 177 1.84 4.29 3.16
CA THR A 177 2.61 3.18 2.60
C THR A 177 2.36 1.91 3.40
N ALA A 178 2.39 0.78 2.72
CA ALA A 178 2.41 -0.54 3.36
C ALA A 178 3.36 -1.48 2.63
N THR A 179 3.74 -2.54 3.34
CA THR A 179 4.54 -3.64 2.79
C THR A 179 3.65 -4.87 2.65
N VAL A 180 3.67 -5.49 1.48
CA VAL A 180 2.90 -6.70 1.16
C VAL A 180 3.80 -7.70 0.43
N PRO A 181 3.65 -9.01 0.66
CA PRO A 181 4.36 -10.02 -0.13
C PRO A 181 3.67 -10.22 -1.48
N THR A 182 4.43 -10.51 -2.53
CA THR A 182 3.89 -11.02 -3.79
C THR A 182 3.27 -12.42 -3.58
N VAL A 183 2.22 -12.71 -4.31
CA VAL A 183 1.50 -13.99 -4.29
C VAL A 183 1.79 -14.75 -5.58
N SER A 184 1.92 -16.08 -5.51
CA SER A 184 2.11 -16.90 -6.71
C SER A 184 0.92 -16.80 -7.67
N ASP A 185 1.16 -16.93 -8.96
CA ASP A 185 0.10 -16.93 -9.98
C ASP A 185 -0.93 -18.05 -9.73
N SER A 186 -0.48 -19.20 -9.18
CA SER A 186 -1.39 -20.30 -8.82
C SER A 186 -2.35 -19.93 -7.69
N ASN A 187 -1.84 -19.31 -6.62
CA ASN A 187 -2.67 -18.87 -5.49
C ASN A 187 -3.59 -17.71 -5.89
N CYS A 188 -3.11 -16.78 -6.71
CA CYS A 188 -3.93 -15.69 -7.24
C CYS A 188 -5.08 -16.25 -8.12
N ARG A 189 -4.79 -17.24 -8.95
CA ARG A 189 -5.81 -17.94 -9.76
C ARG A 189 -6.81 -18.70 -8.87
N THR A 190 -6.39 -19.24 -7.74
CA THR A 190 -7.29 -19.83 -6.76
C THR A 190 -8.26 -18.80 -6.18
N SER A 191 -7.78 -17.58 -5.88
CA SER A 191 -8.62 -16.50 -5.34
C SER A 191 -9.62 -15.96 -6.37
N TYR A 192 -9.22 -15.82 -7.63
CA TYR A 192 -9.96 -15.03 -8.62
C TYR A 192 -10.46 -15.79 -9.85
N GLY A 193 -10.06 -17.04 -10.02
CA GLY A 193 -10.46 -17.88 -11.17
C GLY A 193 -10.06 -17.26 -12.50
N SER A 194 -10.99 -17.23 -13.44
CA SER A 194 -10.80 -16.70 -14.80
C SER A 194 -10.68 -15.17 -14.88
N ARG A 195 -10.95 -14.46 -13.79
CA ARG A 195 -10.75 -13.01 -13.69
C ARG A 195 -9.28 -12.61 -13.55
N TYR A 196 -8.41 -13.56 -13.18
CA TYR A 196 -6.98 -13.34 -13.09
C TYR A 196 -6.26 -13.81 -14.35
N VAL A 197 -5.60 -12.89 -15.03
CA VAL A 197 -4.79 -13.12 -16.24
C VAL A 197 -3.32 -13.02 -15.87
N ALA A 198 -2.65 -14.16 -15.69
CA ALA A 198 -1.28 -14.22 -15.15
C ALA A 198 -0.22 -13.55 -16.05
N SER A 199 -0.45 -13.45 -17.37
CA SER A 199 0.44 -12.68 -18.26
C SER A 199 0.45 -11.19 -17.92
N ASP A 200 -0.68 -10.63 -17.47
CA ASP A 200 -0.92 -9.19 -17.38
C ASP A 200 -1.03 -8.69 -15.95
N MET A 201 -1.17 -9.61 -14.98
CA MET A 201 -1.46 -9.32 -13.60
C MET A 201 -0.46 -9.95 -12.64
N VAL A 202 -0.30 -9.36 -11.49
CA VAL A 202 0.38 -9.92 -10.32
C VAL A 202 -0.45 -9.63 -9.08
N CYS A 203 -0.45 -10.55 -8.13
CA CYS A 203 -1.08 -10.33 -6.83
C CYS A 203 -0.06 -10.03 -5.75
N ALA A 204 -0.44 -9.19 -4.79
CA ALA A 204 0.31 -9.00 -3.56
C ALA A 204 -0.65 -8.82 -2.38
N GLY A 205 -0.30 -9.38 -1.23
CA GLY A 205 -1.12 -9.34 -0.02
C GLY A 205 -0.79 -10.50 0.91
N TYR A 206 -1.27 -10.41 2.14
CA TYR A 206 -1.15 -11.49 3.11
C TYR A 206 -2.33 -12.46 3.00
N PRO A 207 -2.13 -13.78 3.15
CA PRO A 207 -3.23 -14.76 3.13
C PRO A 207 -4.31 -14.47 4.17
N SER A 208 -3.92 -13.93 5.33
CA SER A 208 -4.82 -13.50 6.40
C SER A 208 -5.54 -12.18 6.13
N GLY A 209 -5.20 -11.48 5.05
CA GLY A 209 -5.64 -10.12 4.81
C GLY A 209 -4.99 -9.11 5.77
N GLY A 210 -5.68 -8.03 6.08
CA GLY A 210 -5.27 -7.00 7.05
C GLY A 210 -4.38 -5.90 6.49
N VAL A 211 -3.70 -6.10 5.34
CA VAL A 211 -2.86 -5.10 4.66
C VAL A 211 -3.10 -5.14 3.16
N ASP A 212 -3.51 -4.02 2.57
CA ASP A 212 -3.78 -3.93 1.13
C ASP A 212 -3.90 -2.48 0.65
N THR A 213 -3.93 -2.30 -0.68
CA THR A 213 -4.46 -1.09 -1.33
C THR A 213 -5.98 -1.09 -1.33
N CYS A 214 -6.60 0.10 -1.47
CA CYS A 214 -8.04 0.24 -1.41
C CYS A 214 -8.54 1.30 -2.41
N GLN A 215 -9.84 1.63 -2.40
CA GLN A 215 -10.42 2.65 -3.29
C GLN A 215 -9.67 3.97 -3.16
N GLY A 216 -9.25 4.54 -4.30
CA GLY A 216 -8.43 5.76 -4.38
C GLY A 216 -6.92 5.51 -4.47
N ASP A 217 -6.44 4.26 -4.26
CA ASP A 217 -5.06 3.86 -4.52
C ASP A 217 -4.84 3.40 -5.98
N SER A 218 -5.90 3.21 -6.75
CA SER A 218 -5.90 2.83 -8.16
C SER A 218 -4.89 3.63 -8.96
N GLY A 219 -4.09 2.97 -9.83
CA GLY A 219 -3.03 3.61 -10.61
C GLY A 219 -1.75 3.89 -9.83
N GLY A 220 -1.78 3.79 -8.51
CA GLY A 220 -0.60 3.92 -7.64
C GLY A 220 0.39 2.76 -7.78
N PRO A 221 1.62 2.90 -7.25
CA PRO A 221 2.69 1.94 -7.47
C PRO A 221 2.62 0.71 -6.58
N LEU A 222 2.97 -0.44 -7.14
CA LEU A 222 3.59 -1.58 -6.47
C LEU A 222 5.09 -1.53 -6.74
N LEU A 223 5.89 -1.24 -5.70
CA LEU A 223 7.34 -1.15 -5.82
C LEU A 223 7.99 -2.44 -5.33
N ILE A 224 8.92 -2.98 -6.11
CA ILE A 224 9.77 -4.12 -5.73
C ILE A 224 11.23 -3.72 -5.94
N GLY A 225 12.03 -3.84 -4.88
CA GLY A 225 13.43 -3.40 -4.93
C GLY A 225 13.59 -1.91 -5.28
N GLY A 226 12.64 -1.06 -4.89
CA GLY A 226 12.63 0.38 -5.19
C GLY A 226 12.23 0.75 -6.62
N ARG A 227 11.85 -0.22 -7.47
CA ARG A 227 11.43 -0.02 -8.85
C ARG A 227 9.92 -0.23 -8.99
N LEU A 228 9.27 0.55 -9.83
CA LEU A 228 7.88 0.33 -10.20
C LEU A 228 7.77 -1.02 -10.92
N ALA A 229 7.07 -1.96 -10.31
CA ALA A 229 6.89 -3.33 -10.82
C ALA A 229 5.41 -3.66 -11.09
N GLY A 230 4.48 -2.90 -10.51
CA GLY A 230 3.05 -3.07 -10.76
C GLY A 230 2.29 -1.77 -10.58
N ILE A 231 1.07 -1.76 -11.07
CA ILE A 231 0.13 -0.64 -11.01
C ILE A 231 -1.12 -1.13 -10.31
N THR A 232 -1.55 -0.48 -9.23
CA THR A 232 -2.76 -0.86 -8.49
C THR A 232 -3.97 -0.87 -9.42
N SER A 233 -4.64 -2.02 -9.51
CA SER A 233 -5.72 -2.25 -10.48
C SER A 233 -7.05 -2.58 -9.81
N TRP A 234 -7.20 -3.74 -9.16
CA TRP A 234 -8.46 -4.17 -8.58
C TRP A 234 -8.29 -5.18 -7.43
N GLY A 235 -9.39 -5.57 -6.80
CA GLY A 235 -9.46 -6.60 -5.78
C GLY A 235 -10.92 -6.85 -5.35
N ASP A 236 -11.18 -7.94 -4.64
CA ASP A 236 -12.48 -8.21 -4.04
C ASP A 236 -12.49 -7.65 -2.60
N GLY A 237 -12.94 -6.42 -2.45
CA GLY A 237 -12.83 -5.65 -1.20
C GLY A 237 -11.42 -5.07 -1.02
N CYS A 238 -11.05 -4.78 0.24
CA CYS A 238 -9.71 -4.31 0.59
C CYS A 238 -9.23 -5.09 1.81
N ALA A 239 -8.04 -5.69 1.73
CA ALA A 239 -7.41 -6.46 2.79
C ALA A 239 -8.27 -7.62 3.33
N ALA A 240 -9.17 -8.18 2.52
CA ALA A 240 -9.93 -9.36 2.89
C ALA A 240 -9.04 -10.61 2.85
N ALA A 241 -9.21 -11.51 3.82
CA ALA A 241 -8.48 -12.76 3.84
C ALA A 241 -8.78 -13.59 2.56
N GLY A 242 -7.74 -14.12 1.94
CA GLY A 242 -7.85 -14.88 0.70
C GLY A 242 -8.09 -14.05 -0.57
N SER A 243 -8.15 -12.72 -0.48
CA SER A 243 -8.37 -11.81 -1.61
C SER A 243 -7.23 -10.79 -1.71
N PRO A 244 -6.04 -11.19 -2.17
CA PRO A 244 -4.90 -10.27 -2.32
C PRO A 244 -5.19 -9.21 -3.38
N GLY A 245 -4.63 -7.99 -3.21
CA GLY A 245 -4.71 -6.95 -4.24
C GLY A 245 -4.13 -7.40 -5.58
N VAL A 246 -4.75 -6.98 -6.67
CA VAL A 246 -4.33 -7.30 -8.04
C VAL A 246 -3.77 -6.04 -8.70
N TYR A 247 -2.61 -6.19 -9.33
CA TYR A 247 -1.83 -5.12 -9.96
C TYR A 247 -1.54 -5.49 -11.41
N ALA A 248 -1.54 -4.50 -12.31
CA ALA A 248 -1.03 -4.73 -13.67
C ALA A 248 0.47 -5.09 -13.58
N ARG A 249 0.87 -6.19 -14.22
CA ARG A 249 2.25 -6.74 -14.23
C ARG A 249 3.13 -5.90 -15.15
N LEU A 250 3.91 -4.96 -14.61
CA LEU A 250 4.58 -3.98 -15.43
C LEU A 250 5.63 -4.55 -16.40
N THR A 251 6.26 -5.70 -16.11
CA THR A 251 7.19 -6.33 -17.06
C THR A 251 6.55 -6.63 -18.41
N THR A 252 5.27 -6.99 -18.42
CA THR A 252 4.49 -7.22 -19.66
C THR A 252 4.35 -5.95 -20.48
N PHE A 253 4.16 -4.82 -19.82
CA PHE A 253 3.87 -3.54 -20.46
C PHE A 253 5.08 -2.62 -20.60
N SER A 254 6.24 -2.97 -20.03
CA SER A 254 7.35 -2.03 -19.88
C SER A 254 7.94 -1.57 -21.22
N SER A 255 7.91 -2.39 -22.29
CA SER A 255 8.32 -1.96 -23.63
C SER A 255 7.38 -0.88 -24.19
N MET A 256 6.06 -1.04 -24.04
CA MET A 256 5.08 -0.03 -24.47
C MET A 256 5.17 1.24 -23.65
N VAL A 257 5.30 1.09 -22.31
CA VAL A 257 5.52 2.24 -21.42
C VAL A 257 6.77 3.01 -21.83
N THR A 258 7.89 2.32 -22.10
CA THR A 258 9.12 2.93 -22.59
C THR A 258 8.91 3.67 -23.92
N ALA A 259 8.14 3.10 -24.86
CA ALA A 259 7.81 3.77 -26.11
C ALA A 259 6.98 5.05 -25.87
N GLN A 260 6.05 5.05 -24.89
CA GLN A 260 5.29 6.24 -24.53
C GLN A 260 6.12 7.30 -23.76
N ILE A 261 7.15 6.87 -23.03
CA ILE A 261 8.07 7.80 -22.36
C ILE A 261 8.91 8.55 -23.40
N ASN A 262 9.32 7.88 -24.45
CA ASN A 262 10.19 8.41 -25.51
C ASN A 262 9.44 9.15 -26.64
N SER A 263 8.11 9.22 -26.56
CA SER A 263 7.26 9.87 -27.56
C SER A 263 6.95 11.34 -27.31
#